data_18a88e41298af8111bdee4668383bfd2
#
_entry.id   18a88e41298af8111bdee4668383bfd2
#
_cell.length_a   1.000
_cell.length_b   1.000
_cell.length_c   1.000
_cell.angle_alpha   90.00
_cell.angle_beta   90.00
_cell.angle_gamma   90.00
#
_symmetry.space_group_name_H-M   'P 1'
#
loop_
_entity.id
_entity.type
_entity.pdbx_description
1 polymer ?
#
loop_
_entity_poly.entity_id
_entity_poly.type
_entity_poly.pdbx_seq_one_letter_code
_entity_poly.pdbx_strand_id
1 'polypeptide(L)'
;IFYAPQYAAIELGYFEEEGIDLTLVNGAGADKVMTALISGDAQIGFMGSEASIYVSQEGADDPAVNFAQLTQRAGNFLVGRTAQPDFKWEDLKGKKVLGGRAGGVHISM
;
A
#
# COMPACT_ATOMS: atom_id res chain seq x y z
N ILE A 1 -0.06 -3.60 10.53
CA ILE A 1 -1.33 -4.34 10.62
C ILE A 1 -1.77 -4.88 9.25
N PHE A 2 -1.72 -4.10 8.17
CA PHE A 2 -2.13 -4.55 6.82
C PHE A 2 -1.34 -5.74 6.30
N TYR A 3 -0.08 -5.85 6.68
CA TYR A 3 0.83 -6.89 6.25
C TYR A 3 0.86 -8.11 7.19
N ALA A 4 0.05 -8.11 8.25
CA ALA A 4 0.03 -9.20 9.22
C ALA A 4 -0.25 -10.57 8.59
N PRO A 5 -1.16 -10.73 7.61
CA PRO A 5 -1.38 -12.02 6.96
C PRO A 5 -0.14 -12.57 6.26
N GLN A 6 0.65 -11.72 5.62
CA GLN A 6 1.89 -12.10 4.96
C GLN A 6 2.94 -12.60 5.98
N TYR A 7 3.14 -11.87 7.07
CA TYR A 7 4.06 -12.31 8.12
C TYR A 7 3.60 -13.58 8.79
N ALA A 8 2.30 -13.74 9.03
CA ALA A 8 1.75 -14.97 9.57
C ALA A 8 1.98 -16.16 8.64
N ALA A 9 1.81 -15.98 7.32
CA ALA A 9 2.07 -17.02 6.34
C ALA A 9 3.55 -17.46 6.32
N ILE A 10 4.48 -16.52 6.49
CA ILE A 10 5.91 -16.81 6.60
C ILE A 10 6.20 -17.62 7.87
N GLU A 11 5.74 -17.13 9.02
CA GLU A 11 5.98 -17.77 10.32
C GLU A 11 5.36 -19.16 10.44
N LEU A 12 4.24 -19.40 9.74
CA LEU A 12 3.56 -20.69 9.70
C LEU A 12 4.09 -21.63 8.61
N GLY A 13 5.05 -21.20 7.80
CA GLY A 13 5.68 -22.03 6.77
C GLY A 13 4.82 -22.27 5.52
N TYR A 14 3.76 -21.51 5.31
CA TYR A 14 2.83 -21.75 4.19
C TYR A 14 3.47 -21.56 2.82
N PHE A 15 4.46 -20.68 2.70
CA PHE A 15 5.20 -20.52 1.44
C PHE A 15 6.07 -21.74 1.15
N GLU A 16 6.72 -22.30 2.16
CA GLU A 16 7.53 -23.51 2.04
C GLU A 16 6.67 -24.73 1.70
N GLU A 17 5.47 -24.85 2.29
CA GLU A 17 4.51 -25.91 1.97
C GLU A 17 4.08 -25.88 0.50
N GLU A 18 3.99 -24.71 -0.11
CA GLU A 18 3.68 -24.52 -1.53
C GLU A 18 4.94 -24.57 -2.43
N GLY A 19 6.10 -24.87 -1.86
CA GLY A 19 7.37 -24.97 -2.60
C GLY A 19 7.96 -23.63 -3.02
N ILE A 20 7.58 -22.54 -2.33
CA ILE A 20 8.05 -21.19 -2.60
C ILE A 20 9.18 -20.84 -1.62
N ASP A 21 10.38 -20.60 -2.16
CA ASP A 21 11.49 -20.03 -1.42
C ASP A 21 11.37 -18.50 -1.44
N LEU A 22 10.82 -17.94 -0.36
CA LEU A 22 10.47 -16.53 -0.27
C LEU A 22 11.60 -15.69 0.33
N THR A 23 12.10 -14.73 -0.41
CA THR A 23 12.93 -13.65 0.11
C THR A 23 12.10 -12.38 0.26
N LEU A 24 11.80 -11.98 1.50
CA LEU A 24 11.05 -10.77 1.80
C LEU A 24 11.96 -9.56 1.98
N VAL A 25 11.76 -8.53 1.16
CA VAL A 25 12.47 -7.25 1.25
C VAL A 25 11.49 -6.13 1.56
N ASN A 26 11.82 -5.31 2.55
CA ASN A 26 11.00 -4.13 2.89
C ASN A 26 11.35 -2.96 1.96
N GLY A 27 10.44 -2.61 1.05
CA GLY A 27 10.62 -1.51 0.11
C GLY A 27 10.45 -0.10 0.71
N ALA A 28 10.04 0.02 1.99
CA ALA A 28 9.86 1.29 2.68
C ALA A 28 8.90 2.29 1.99
N GLY A 29 7.93 1.79 1.24
CA GLY A 29 6.86 2.57 0.62
C GLY A 29 6.43 2.07 -0.76
N ALA A 30 5.17 2.32 -1.13
CA ALA A 30 4.58 1.80 -2.36
C ALA A 30 5.32 2.24 -3.63
N ASP A 31 5.83 3.47 -3.66
CA ASP A 31 6.65 4.02 -4.73
C ASP A 31 7.92 3.20 -4.99
N LYS A 32 8.62 2.84 -3.91
CA LYS A 32 9.84 2.03 -4.01
C LYS A 32 9.57 0.56 -4.34
N VAL A 33 8.48 0.01 -3.79
CA VAL A 33 8.05 -1.36 -4.14
C VAL A 33 7.69 -1.43 -5.62
N MET A 34 6.97 -0.42 -6.15
CA MET A 34 6.65 -0.36 -7.57
C MET A 34 7.91 -0.21 -8.43
N THR A 35 8.87 0.62 -8.02
CA THR A 35 10.14 0.75 -8.73
C THR A 35 10.88 -0.58 -8.80
N ALA A 36 10.98 -1.32 -7.68
CA ALA A 36 11.63 -2.63 -7.65
C ALA A 36 10.92 -3.66 -8.54
N LEU A 37 9.59 -3.59 -8.63
CA LEU A 37 8.81 -4.47 -9.50
C LEU A 37 9.10 -4.17 -10.99
N ILE A 38 9.07 -2.89 -11.37
CA ILE A 38 9.28 -2.48 -12.77
C ILE A 38 10.73 -2.71 -13.20
N SER A 39 11.71 -2.49 -12.31
CA SER A 39 13.13 -2.76 -12.60
C SER A 39 13.47 -4.25 -12.67
N GLY A 40 12.58 -5.14 -12.22
CA GLY A 40 12.84 -6.57 -12.14
C GLY A 40 13.61 -7.01 -10.90
N ASP A 41 13.88 -6.10 -9.96
CA ASP A 41 14.53 -6.43 -8.68
C ASP A 41 13.61 -7.24 -7.76
N ALA A 42 12.29 -7.17 -7.99
CA ALA A 42 11.29 -7.97 -7.31
C ALA A 42 10.31 -8.58 -8.33
N GLN A 43 9.90 -9.82 -8.13
CA GLN A 43 8.92 -10.50 -8.96
C GLN A 43 7.48 -10.17 -8.54
N ILE A 44 7.27 -9.89 -7.26
CA ILE A 44 5.95 -9.58 -6.69
C ILE A 44 6.10 -8.38 -5.75
N GLY A 45 5.18 -7.42 -5.88
CA GLY A 45 5.10 -6.26 -4.98
C GLY A 45 3.83 -6.32 -4.13
N PHE A 46 3.96 -6.09 -2.83
CA PHE A 46 2.82 -5.92 -1.94
C PHE A 46 2.67 -4.45 -1.55
N MET A 47 1.68 -3.78 -2.13
CA MET A 47 1.47 -2.33 -1.98
C MET A 47 0.02 -1.97 -2.23
N GLY A 48 -0.34 -0.70 -2.09
CA GLY A 48 -1.64 -0.20 -2.50
C GLY A 48 -1.79 -0.22 -4.02
N SER A 49 -2.99 -0.55 -4.50
CA SER A 49 -3.30 -0.67 -5.93
C SER A 49 -3.19 0.66 -6.71
N GLU A 50 -3.23 1.79 -6.01
CA GLU A 50 -3.05 3.11 -6.62
C GLU A 50 -1.69 3.26 -7.34
N ALA A 51 -0.66 2.57 -6.87
CA ALA A 51 0.66 2.61 -7.51
C ALA A 51 0.63 2.07 -8.95
N SER A 52 -0.19 1.04 -9.22
CA SER A 52 -0.35 0.51 -10.59
C SER A 52 -1.08 1.48 -11.52
N ILE A 53 -2.00 2.28 -10.98
CA ILE A 53 -2.72 3.31 -11.74
C ILE A 53 -1.75 4.39 -12.21
N TYR A 54 -0.89 4.89 -11.33
CA TYR A 54 0.10 5.91 -11.68
C TYR A 54 1.04 5.43 -12.80
N VAL A 55 1.59 4.24 -12.67
CA VAL A 55 2.49 3.67 -13.67
C VAL A 55 1.80 3.47 -15.02
N SER A 56 0.56 3.01 -15.01
CA SER A 56 -0.25 2.88 -16.23
C SER A 56 -0.51 4.24 -16.91
N GLN A 57 -0.74 5.29 -16.12
CA GLN A 57 -0.93 6.65 -16.65
C GLN A 57 0.35 7.26 -17.22
N GLU A 58 1.50 6.87 -16.71
CA GLU A 58 2.81 7.32 -17.22
C GLU A 58 3.22 6.59 -18.52
N GLY A 59 2.42 5.64 -18.99
CA GLY A 59 2.63 4.97 -20.26
C GLY A 59 3.71 3.90 -20.24
N ALA A 60 3.84 3.17 -19.14
CA ALA A 60 4.76 2.02 -19.07
C ALA A 60 4.41 0.95 -20.12
N ASP A 61 5.39 0.49 -20.87
CA ASP A 61 5.21 -0.57 -21.89
C ASP A 61 4.82 -1.92 -21.26
N ASP A 62 5.27 -2.19 -20.03
CA ASP A 62 4.94 -3.39 -19.27
C ASP A 62 4.33 -2.98 -17.90
N PRO A 63 3.02 -2.71 -17.83
CA PRO A 63 2.38 -2.23 -16.62
C PRO A 63 2.24 -3.34 -15.58
N ALA A 64 2.36 -2.96 -14.30
CA ALA A 64 2.11 -3.86 -13.18
C ALA A 64 0.64 -4.33 -13.16
N VAL A 65 0.43 -5.64 -12.95
CA VAL A 65 -0.89 -6.26 -12.89
C VAL A 65 -1.25 -6.62 -11.45
N ASN A 66 -2.40 -6.15 -10.99
CA ASN A 66 -2.94 -6.54 -9.69
C ASN A 66 -3.64 -7.91 -9.83
N PHE A 67 -3.20 -8.92 -9.08
CA PHE A 67 -3.75 -10.27 -9.19
C PHE A 67 -4.36 -10.80 -7.89
N ALA A 68 -4.06 -10.18 -6.74
CA ALA A 68 -4.60 -10.60 -5.45
C ALA A 68 -4.84 -9.42 -4.51
N GLN A 69 -5.87 -9.52 -3.70
CA GLN A 69 -6.20 -8.54 -2.67
C GLN A 69 -6.16 -9.20 -1.30
N LEU A 70 -5.24 -8.74 -0.43
CA LEU A 70 -5.06 -9.30 0.91
C LEU A 70 -5.94 -8.62 1.96
N THR A 71 -6.33 -7.36 1.72
CA THR A 71 -7.17 -6.60 2.65
C THR A 71 -8.36 -6.01 1.94
N GLN A 72 -9.56 -6.17 2.52
CA GLN A 72 -10.81 -5.66 1.92
C GLN A 72 -11.13 -4.23 2.35
N ARG A 73 -10.53 -3.75 3.43
CA ARG A 73 -10.79 -2.42 3.98
C ARG A 73 -9.49 -1.72 4.32
N ALA A 74 -9.39 -0.45 3.94
CA ALA A 74 -8.32 0.40 4.40
C ALA A 74 -8.47 0.67 5.90
N GLY A 75 -7.37 0.55 6.66
CA GLY A 75 -7.32 0.88 8.08
C GLY A 75 -6.85 2.31 8.33
N ASN A 76 -7.18 3.22 7.45
CA ASN A 76 -6.83 4.64 7.56
C ASN A 76 -7.97 5.39 8.21
N PHE A 77 -7.65 6.19 9.20
CA PHE A 77 -8.62 6.97 9.95
C PHE A 77 -8.17 8.42 10.02
N LEU A 78 -9.13 9.33 9.88
CA LEU A 78 -8.91 10.72 10.23
C LEU A 78 -9.01 10.83 11.76
N VAL A 79 -7.94 11.31 12.39
CA VAL A 79 -7.85 11.40 13.85
C VAL A 79 -7.70 12.86 14.27
N GLY A 80 -8.61 13.36 15.07
CA GLY A 80 -8.55 14.65 15.70
C GLY A 80 -7.96 14.59 17.11
N ARG A 81 -7.46 15.72 17.62
CA ARG A 81 -6.96 15.82 19.00
C ARG A 81 -8.09 15.78 20.06
N THR A 82 -9.29 16.15 19.65
CA THR A 82 -10.50 16.18 20.49
C THR A 82 -11.63 15.49 19.78
N ALA A 83 -12.55 14.93 20.56
CA ALA A 83 -13.78 14.35 20.01
C ALA A 83 -14.60 15.41 19.26
N GLN A 84 -15.10 15.04 18.11
CA GLN A 84 -15.96 15.87 17.25
C GLN A 84 -17.16 15.02 16.80
N PRO A 85 -18.18 14.84 17.66
CA PRO A 85 -19.29 13.94 17.37
C PRO A 85 -20.11 14.35 16.14
N ASP A 86 -20.15 15.64 15.84
CA ASP A 86 -20.89 16.22 14.72
C ASP A 86 -19.97 16.59 13.54
N PHE A 87 -18.82 15.93 13.40
CA PHE A 87 -17.83 16.20 12.36
C PHE A 87 -18.43 16.13 10.96
N LYS A 88 -18.11 17.13 10.15
CA LYS A 88 -18.39 17.19 8.71
C LYS A 88 -17.08 17.42 7.94
N TRP A 89 -17.02 16.93 6.71
CA TRP A 89 -15.83 17.09 5.86
C TRP A 89 -15.49 18.57 5.61
N GLU A 90 -16.49 19.44 5.57
CA GLU A 90 -16.33 20.88 5.41
C GLU A 90 -15.56 21.54 6.55
N ASP A 91 -15.55 20.91 7.74
CA ASP A 91 -14.82 21.40 8.92
C ASP A 91 -13.29 21.35 8.72
N LEU A 92 -12.82 20.59 7.73
CA LEU A 92 -11.42 20.53 7.35
C LEU A 92 -10.95 21.75 6.53
N LYS A 93 -11.88 22.54 6.01
CA LYS A 93 -11.53 23.71 5.20
C LYS A 93 -10.65 24.68 5.99
N GLY A 94 -9.48 25.00 5.43
CA GLY A 94 -8.49 25.85 6.07
C GLY A 94 -7.73 25.23 7.23
N LYS A 95 -7.90 23.92 7.50
CA LYS A 95 -7.11 23.19 8.51
C LYS A 95 -5.88 22.57 7.87
N LYS A 96 -4.84 22.40 8.69
CA LYS A 96 -3.68 21.60 8.31
C LYS A 96 -3.95 20.14 8.66
N VAL A 97 -4.00 19.28 7.66
CA VAL A 97 -4.15 17.84 7.80
C VAL A 97 -2.82 17.17 7.47
N LEU A 98 -2.33 16.34 8.38
CA LEU A 98 -1.14 15.54 8.15
C LEU A 98 -1.55 14.25 7.45
N GLY A 99 -1.19 14.11 6.20
CA GLY A 99 -1.40 12.90 5.42
C GLY A 99 -0.12 12.08 5.26
N GLY A 100 -0.17 11.06 4.42
CA GLY A 100 1.00 10.32 3.99
C GLY A 100 1.86 11.13 3.00
N ARG A 101 3.02 10.59 2.64
CA ARG A 101 3.87 11.21 1.62
C ARG A 101 3.28 11.00 0.22
N ALA A 102 3.65 11.87 -0.72
CA ALA A 102 3.30 11.71 -2.12
C ALA A 102 3.80 10.35 -2.67
N GLY A 103 2.97 9.67 -3.47
CA GLY A 103 3.27 8.33 -3.98
C GLY A 103 3.04 7.18 -2.98
N GLY A 104 2.64 7.47 -1.75
CA GLY A 104 2.22 6.47 -0.76
C GLY A 104 0.71 6.27 -0.73
N VAL A 105 0.25 5.31 0.08
CA VAL A 105 -1.17 4.91 0.25
C VAL A 105 -2.08 6.07 0.72
N HIS A 106 -1.53 7.18 1.15
CA HIS A 106 -2.26 8.30 1.70
C HIS A 106 -2.10 9.51 0.81
N ILE A 107 -3.05 9.67 -0.04
CA ILE A 107 -3.08 10.73 -1.02
C ILE A 107 -3.33 12.07 -0.36
N SER A 108 -2.59 13.05 -0.82
CA SER A 108 -2.93 14.45 -0.75
C SER A 108 -4.36 14.70 -1.26
N MET A 109 -5.22 15.15 -0.37
CA MET A 109 -6.45 15.86 -0.75
C MET A 109 -6.12 17.30 -1.10
#